data_c2dd24d86a81dc32b0406b0edc4c36bf
#
_entry.id   c2dd24d86a81dc32b0406b0edc4c36bf
#
_cell.length_a   1.000
_cell.length_b   1.000
_cell.length_c   1.000
_cell.angle_alpha   90.00
_cell.angle_beta   90.00
_cell.angle_gamma   90.00
#
_symmetry.space_group_name_H-M   'P 1'
#
loop_
_entity.id
_entity.type
_entity.pdbx_description
1 polymer ?
#
loop_
_entity_poly.entity_id
_entity_poly.type
_entity_poly.pdbx_seq_one_letter_code
_entity_poly.pdbx_strand_id
1 'polypeptide(L)'
;MEKADGAAPGWYLTDLNARAATGADFLAILDERGTPVWYQRLDRALIDAKLLSTGNISAAENESRFSTKPEVGHRMIALDGTLVDEWLTDSNDHPPDKHDIAEIPELPDGRAIISYPLLDGVDLSSLAPDQSLPAPIRCDGSVAGVDKTIVDGSIREISGDGTLVWDWNMSDYFGMEEVRIPLCFKKYPAENSGAGEVDVFHINSLQRVVEDDCGTECDYVVSARHLDAVFRVDRPTDAVEWILSSSPESLENLSGAERLNIVGDPHFGPLRPHDAILKGDILTMHDNRSLTNPEEAARFVQYRIDTSSSDSADWTATMVRQIESPFGFSSGALGSARLADDGSVLVGWGSLQPVFVEYGSTGTELLRIAVPGVTPYRIVKYAPDDFDADELRATAGNTTQAPPPPP
;
A
#
# COMPACT_ATOMS: atom_id res chain seq x y z
N MET A 1 10.04 -5.14 -24.14
CA MET A 1 10.71 -4.07 -23.40
C MET A 1 11.03 -2.97 -24.38
N GLU A 2 10.64 -1.77 -24.06
CA GLU A 2 10.90 -0.59 -24.89
C GLU A 2 11.54 0.45 -23.98
N LYS A 3 12.74 0.92 -24.33
CA LYS A 3 13.44 2.00 -23.64
C LYS A 3 13.62 3.15 -24.59
N ALA A 4 13.17 4.34 -24.16
CA ALA A 4 13.48 5.60 -24.84
C ALA A 4 14.77 6.22 -24.25
N ASP A 5 15.41 7.09 -24.98
CA ASP A 5 16.52 7.89 -24.46
C ASP A 5 16.00 8.80 -23.33
N GLY A 6 16.68 8.79 -22.18
CA GLY A 6 16.39 9.71 -21.07
C GLY A 6 15.94 9.08 -19.75
N ALA A 7 15.72 7.76 -19.66
CA ALA A 7 15.56 7.12 -18.37
C ALA A 7 16.86 7.22 -17.56
N ALA A 8 16.78 7.78 -16.35
CA ALA A 8 17.92 7.87 -15.45
C ALA A 8 18.42 6.45 -15.09
N PRO A 9 19.74 6.27 -14.90
CA PRO A 9 20.28 5.00 -14.39
C PRO A 9 19.65 4.63 -13.04
N GLY A 10 19.56 3.34 -12.76
CA GLY A 10 19.05 2.84 -11.47
C GLY A 10 18.66 1.38 -11.53
N TRP A 11 18.27 0.87 -10.39
CA TRP A 11 17.83 -0.50 -10.18
C TRP A 11 16.33 -0.53 -9.89
N TYR A 12 15.64 -1.54 -10.38
CA TYR A 12 14.21 -1.72 -10.15
C TYR A 12 13.98 -2.98 -9.33
N LEU A 13 13.62 -2.82 -8.05
CA LEU A 13 13.25 -3.92 -7.17
C LEU A 13 11.76 -4.17 -7.26
N THR A 14 11.36 -5.42 -7.44
CA THR A 14 9.95 -5.83 -7.53
C THR A 14 9.75 -7.28 -7.10
N ASP A 15 8.54 -7.58 -6.70
CA ASP A 15 8.02 -8.93 -6.55
C ASP A 15 7.40 -9.42 -7.86
N LEU A 16 7.61 -10.69 -8.19
CA LEU A 16 7.09 -11.33 -9.38
C LEU A 16 6.32 -12.58 -8.98
N ASN A 17 5.04 -12.41 -8.67
CA ASN A 17 4.17 -13.49 -8.19
C ASN A 17 3.45 -14.15 -9.38
N ALA A 18 3.62 -15.46 -9.51
CA ALA A 18 2.99 -16.22 -10.58
C ALA A 18 1.46 -16.27 -10.42
N ARG A 19 0.73 -15.98 -11.49
CA ARG A 19 -0.75 -16.10 -11.51
C ARG A 19 -1.23 -17.54 -11.61
N ALA A 20 -0.37 -18.44 -12.04
CA ALA A 20 -0.71 -19.85 -12.21
C ALA A 20 -0.16 -20.69 -11.06
N ALA A 21 -0.93 -21.66 -10.57
CA ALA A 21 -0.53 -22.56 -9.50
C ALA A 21 0.75 -23.39 -9.77
N THR A 22 1.26 -23.38 -11.00
CA THR A 22 2.48 -24.06 -11.41
C THR A 22 3.64 -23.11 -11.66
N GLY A 23 3.47 -21.80 -11.46
CA GLY A 23 4.49 -20.79 -11.57
C GLY A 23 5.43 -20.81 -10.36
N ALA A 24 6.59 -20.19 -10.51
CA ALA A 24 7.47 -19.88 -9.40
C ALA A 24 7.40 -18.38 -9.10
N ASP A 25 7.43 -18.04 -7.82
CA ASP A 25 7.46 -16.67 -7.34
C ASP A 25 8.93 -16.23 -7.16
N PHE A 26 9.20 -14.96 -7.41
CA PHE A 26 10.54 -14.39 -7.33
C PHE A 26 10.51 -12.99 -6.71
N LEU A 27 11.57 -12.63 -6.00
CA LEU A 27 12.04 -11.25 -5.90
C LEU A 27 13.03 -11.01 -7.01
N ALA A 28 13.03 -9.82 -7.59
CA ALA A 28 13.95 -9.50 -8.68
C ALA A 28 14.43 -8.04 -8.61
N ILE A 29 15.70 -7.84 -8.94
CA ILE A 29 16.30 -6.55 -9.22
C ILE A 29 16.63 -6.51 -10.69
N LEU A 30 16.06 -5.55 -11.40
CA LEU A 30 16.25 -5.35 -12.82
C LEU A 30 17.18 -4.16 -13.05
N ASP A 31 17.98 -4.22 -14.10
CA ASP A 31 18.78 -3.07 -14.55
C ASP A 31 17.91 -2.02 -15.28
N GLU A 32 18.52 -0.93 -15.67
CA GLU A 32 17.89 0.16 -16.44
C GLU A 32 17.30 -0.26 -17.79
N ARG A 33 17.57 -1.49 -18.24
CA ARG A 33 17.00 -2.11 -19.45
C ARG A 33 15.91 -3.10 -19.12
N GLY A 34 15.58 -3.26 -17.81
CA GLY A 34 14.65 -4.25 -17.30
C GLY A 34 15.17 -5.69 -17.39
N THR A 35 16.48 -5.88 -17.51
CA THR A 35 17.10 -7.20 -17.46
C THR A 35 17.27 -7.62 -16.01
N PRO A 36 16.81 -8.80 -15.60
CA PRO A 36 17.08 -9.30 -14.25
C PRO A 36 18.59 -9.45 -14.04
N VAL A 37 19.14 -8.70 -13.10
CA VAL A 37 20.55 -8.79 -12.67
C VAL A 37 20.66 -9.64 -11.42
N TRP A 38 19.67 -9.55 -10.57
CA TRP A 38 19.52 -10.38 -9.40
C TRP A 38 18.10 -10.92 -9.33
N TYR A 39 17.96 -12.13 -8.87
CA TYR A 39 16.65 -12.72 -8.55
C TYR A 39 16.81 -13.80 -7.50
N GLN A 40 15.77 -13.95 -6.71
CA GLN A 40 15.65 -15.01 -5.75
C GLN A 40 14.35 -15.76 -5.96
N ARG A 41 14.45 -17.07 -6.14
CA ARG A 41 13.26 -17.91 -6.18
C ARG A 41 12.73 -18.10 -4.78
N LEU A 42 11.45 -17.91 -4.63
CA LEU A 42 10.75 -17.99 -3.36
C LEU A 42 10.06 -19.35 -3.21
N ASP A 43 9.96 -19.82 -1.98
CA ASP A 43 9.14 -20.97 -1.59
C ASP A 43 7.65 -20.59 -1.42
N ARG A 44 7.38 -19.30 -1.26
CA ARG A 44 6.04 -18.69 -1.12
C ARG A 44 6.00 -17.36 -1.88
N ALA A 45 4.80 -16.93 -2.24
CA ALA A 45 4.60 -15.61 -2.81
C ALA A 45 4.89 -14.53 -1.75
N LEU A 46 5.82 -13.62 -2.07
CA LEU A 46 6.08 -12.41 -1.29
C LEU A 46 5.65 -11.19 -2.09
N ILE A 47 5.23 -10.14 -1.38
CA ILE A 47 4.83 -8.85 -1.97
C ILE A 47 5.48 -7.70 -1.21
N ASP A 48 5.37 -6.49 -1.75
CA ASP A 48 5.89 -5.26 -1.15
C ASP A 48 7.39 -5.29 -0.88
N ALA A 49 8.17 -5.64 -1.91
CA ALA A 49 9.62 -5.70 -1.78
C ALA A 49 10.24 -4.30 -1.62
N LYS A 50 11.05 -4.11 -0.58
CA LYS A 50 11.75 -2.86 -0.27
C LYS A 50 13.18 -3.13 0.17
N LEU A 51 14.10 -2.25 -0.24
CA LEU A 51 15.45 -2.19 0.33
C LEU A 51 15.39 -1.49 1.69
N LEU A 52 15.92 -2.12 2.71
CA LEU A 52 16.06 -1.57 4.05
C LEU A 52 17.37 -0.82 4.20
N SER A 53 17.48 0.04 5.20
CA SER A 53 18.69 0.78 5.54
C SER A 53 19.89 -0.13 5.84
N THR A 54 19.64 -1.38 6.22
CA THR A 54 20.65 -2.43 6.45
C THR A 54 21.21 -3.06 5.17
N GLY A 55 20.68 -2.72 4.00
CA GLY A 55 21.02 -3.36 2.72
C GLY A 55 20.28 -4.68 2.45
N ASN A 56 19.43 -5.14 3.37
CA ASN A 56 18.59 -6.31 3.18
C ASN A 56 17.28 -5.92 2.47
N ILE A 57 16.57 -6.91 1.93
CA ILE A 57 15.28 -6.73 1.29
C ILE A 57 14.18 -7.15 2.28
N SER A 58 13.24 -6.27 2.57
CA SER A 58 11.98 -6.62 3.24
C SER A 58 10.94 -7.01 2.20
N ALA A 59 10.18 -8.07 2.46
CA ALA A 59 9.00 -8.42 1.69
C ALA A 59 8.00 -9.20 2.55
N ALA A 60 6.70 -8.97 2.33
CA ALA A 60 5.65 -9.59 3.12
C ALA A 60 5.10 -10.86 2.47
N GLU A 61 4.76 -11.85 3.27
CA GLU A 61 4.09 -13.06 2.76
C GLU A 61 2.71 -12.76 2.20
N ASN A 62 2.45 -13.22 0.97
CA ASN A 62 1.17 -13.02 0.28
C ASN A 62 0.12 -14.11 0.63
N GLU A 63 0.27 -14.80 1.73
CA GLU A 63 -0.76 -15.70 2.22
C GLU A 63 -1.96 -14.91 2.77
N SER A 64 -3.12 -15.55 2.84
CA SER A 64 -4.42 -14.88 2.96
C SER A 64 -4.42 -13.73 3.98
N ARG A 65 -5.04 -12.63 3.62
CA ARG A 65 -5.14 -11.35 4.36
C ARG A 65 -5.62 -11.49 5.80
N PHE A 66 -6.18 -12.62 6.16
CA PHE A 66 -6.86 -12.89 7.41
C PHE A 66 -6.40 -14.22 7.99
N SER A 67 -5.11 -14.54 7.78
CA SER A 67 -4.53 -15.68 8.43
C SER A 67 -4.42 -15.35 9.92
N THR A 68 -5.17 -16.06 10.75
CA THR A 68 -4.96 -16.11 12.20
C THR A 68 -3.67 -16.87 12.55
N LYS A 69 -2.86 -17.18 11.55
CA LYS A 69 -1.56 -17.83 11.75
C LYS A 69 -0.53 -16.78 12.15
N PRO A 70 0.10 -16.93 13.30
CA PRO A 70 1.17 -16.02 13.73
C PRO A 70 2.42 -16.05 12.83
N GLU A 71 2.40 -16.86 11.79
CA GLU A 71 3.53 -17.13 10.90
C GLU A 71 3.56 -16.24 9.65
N VAL A 72 2.57 -15.36 9.47
CA VAL A 72 2.48 -14.45 8.32
C VAL A 72 3.01 -13.09 8.72
N GLY A 73 4.06 -12.63 8.09
CA GLY A 73 4.71 -11.36 8.43
C GLY A 73 5.62 -10.87 7.32
N HIS A 74 6.40 -9.85 7.65
CA HIS A 74 7.45 -9.36 6.78
C HIS A 74 8.74 -10.15 7.01
N ARG A 75 9.37 -10.58 5.93
CA ARG A 75 10.67 -11.24 5.97
C ARG A 75 11.76 -10.24 5.60
N MET A 76 12.87 -10.31 6.31
CA MET A 76 14.10 -9.62 5.97
C MET A 76 15.07 -10.62 5.34
N ILE A 77 15.46 -10.39 4.10
CA ILE A 77 16.22 -11.31 3.27
C ILE A 77 17.49 -10.62 2.80
N ALA A 78 18.65 -11.23 3.04
CA ALA A 78 19.90 -10.76 2.50
C ALA A 78 20.02 -11.08 0.99
N LEU A 79 20.88 -10.37 0.26
CA LEU A 79 21.07 -10.59 -1.17
C LEU A 79 21.58 -12.00 -1.51
N ASP A 80 22.22 -12.68 -0.58
CA ASP A 80 22.66 -14.09 -0.77
C ASP A 80 21.52 -15.11 -0.57
N GLY A 81 20.31 -14.63 -0.23
CA GLY A 81 19.14 -15.45 0.00
C GLY A 81 18.95 -15.90 1.45
N THR A 82 19.82 -15.50 2.35
CA THR A 82 19.67 -15.82 3.77
C THR A 82 18.49 -15.09 4.35
N LEU A 83 17.58 -15.81 5.04
CA LEU A 83 16.57 -15.22 5.88
C LEU A 83 17.26 -14.67 7.13
N VAL A 84 17.28 -13.33 7.25
CA VAL A 84 17.97 -12.63 8.34
C VAL A 84 17.05 -12.50 9.53
N ASP A 85 15.77 -12.16 9.28
CA ASP A 85 14.77 -11.96 10.32
C ASP A 85 13.36 -12.16 9.75
N GLU A 86 12.40 -12.43 10.64
CA GLU A 86 10.98 -12.45 10.34
C GLU A 86 10.26 -11.51 11.32
N TRP A 87 9.62 -10.49 10.78
CA TRP A 87 8.87 -9.54 11.58
C TRP A 87 7.42 -9.98 11.69
N LEU A 88 7.15 -10.68 12.75
CA LEU A 88 5.82 -11.11 13.13
C LEU A 88 5.21 -10.07 14.07
N THR A 89 3.90 -10.05 14.20
CA THR A 89 3.26 -9.29 15.27
C THR A 89 3.36 -10.07 16.59
N ASP A 90 3.28 -9.34 17.69
CA ASP A 90 3.42 -9.84 19.04
C ASP A 90 2.23 -10.66 19.54
N SER A 91 1.10 -10.68 18.82
CA SER A 91 -0.11 -11.37 19.27
C SER A 91 -1.00 -11.85 18.13
N ASN A 92 -1.77 -12.91 18.40
CA ASN A 92 -2.79 -13.43 17.50
C ASN A 92 -3.96 -12.44 17.26
N ASP A 93 -4.11 -11.43 18.14
CA ASP A 93 -5.21 -10.46 18.08
C ASP A 93 -4.92 -9.33 17.06
N HIS A 94 -3.65 -9.18 16.67
CA HIS A 94 -3.20 -8.17 15.71
C HIS A 94 -2.32 -8.80 14.62
N PRO A 95 -2.88 -9.58 13.70
CA PRO A 95 -2.10 -10.20 12.65
C PRO A 95 -1.46 -9.13 11.77
N PRO A 96 -0.17 -9.30 11.38
CA PRO A 96 0.50 -8.38 10.49
C PRO A 96 -0.19 -8.41 9.13
N ASP A 97 -0.28 -7.26 8.51
CA ASP A 97 -0.71 -7.15 7.14
C ASP A 97 0.47 -7.10 6.18
N LYS A 98 0.24 -7.54 4.98
CA LYS A 98 1.23 -7.66 3.91
C LYS A 98 1.46 -6.40 3.11
N HIS A 99 0.67 -5.34 3.35
CA HIS A 99 0.62 -4.24 2.41
C HIS A 99 1.78 -3.26 2.55
N ASP A 100 2.23 -2.98 3.75
CA ASP A 100 3.29 -1.99 3.92
C ASP A 100 4.03 -2.07 5.26
N ILE A 101 5.26 -1.58 5.25
CA ILE A 101 6.14 -1.44 6.41
C ILE A 101 6.99 -0.19 6.26
N ALA A 102 7.28 0.49 7.37
CA ALA A 102 8.25 1.58 7.43
C ALA A 102 9.30 1.32 8.53
N GLU A 103 10.57 1.62 8.25
CA GLU A 103 11.61 1.58 9.26
C GLU A 103 11.51 2.80 10.18
N ILE A 104 11.87 2.60 11.46
CA ILE A 104 12.02 3.64 12.47
C ILE A 104 13.48 3.61 12.95
N PRO A 105 14.40 4.27 12.25
CA PRO A 105 15.85 4.17 12.52
C PRO A 105 16.24 4.64 13.93
N GLU A 106 15.43 5.46 14.58
CA GLU A 106 15.63 5.97 15.94
C GLU A 106 15.32 4.93 17.02
N LEU A 107 14.61 3.86 16.68
CA LEU A 107 14.40 2.69 17.55
C LEU A 107 15.33 1.57 17.09
N PRO A 108 16.01 0.86 18.00
CA PRO A 108 16.82 -0.29 17.61
C PRO A 108 15.98 -1.32 16.84
N ASP A 109 16.32 -1.53 15.56
CA ASP A 109 15.56 -2.38 14.63
C ASP A 109 14.04 -2.10 14.64
N GLY A 110 13.67 -0.83 14.87
CA GLY A 110 12.30 -0.36 14.98
C GLY A 110 11.59 -0.30 13.64
N ARG A 111 10.30 -0.58 13.68
CA ARG A 111 9.44 -0.59 12.49
C ARG A 111 8.03 -0.18 12.80
N ALA A 112 7.37 0.44 11.84
CA ALA A 112 5.92 0.59 11.81
C ALA A 112 5.35 -0.40 10.79
N ILE A 113 4.30 -1.11 11.15
CA ILE A 113 3.62 -2.08 10.31
C ILE A 113 2.12 -1.80 10.27
N ILE A 114 1.49 -2.18 9.17
CA ILE A 114 0.04 -2.29 9.11
C ILE A 114 -0.37 -3.61 9.77
N SER A 115 -1.43 -3.57 10.58
CA SER A 115 -2.05 -4.74 11.19
C SER A 115 -3.56 -4.70 11.01
N TYR A 116 -4.19 -5.86 11.01
CA TYR A 116 -5.64 -6.01 10.82
C TYR A 116 -6.30 -6.73 12.00
N PRO A 117 -6.51 -6.02 13.13
CA PRO A 117 -7.23 -6.60 14.26
C PRO A 117 -8.68 -6.91 13.90
N LEU A 118 -9.23 -7.94 14.53
CA LEU A 118 -10.64 -8.29 14.41
C LEU A 118 -11.43 -7.67 15.54
N LEU A 119 -12.50 -6.99 15.20
CA LEU A 119 -13.46 -6.42 16.15
C LEU A 119 -14.80 -7.14 16.04
N ASP A 120 -15.21 -7.78 17.10
CA ASP A 120 -16.48 -8.50 17.22
C ASP A 120 -17.62 -7.57 17.74
N GLY A 121 -18.83 -7.95 17.47
CA GLY A 121 -20.00 -7.29 18.04
C GLY A 121 -20.33 -5.93 17.40
N VAL A 122 -19.81 -5.66 16.21
CA VAL A 122 -20.03 -4.39 15.51
C VAL A 122 -21.41 -4.37 14.85
N ASP A 123 -22.14 -3.27 15.05
CA ASP A 123 -23.45 -3.05 14.43
C ASP A 123 -23.29 -2.39 13.06
N LEU A 124 -23.52 -3.19 12.02
CA LEU A 124 -23.53 -2.75 10.62
C LEU A 124 -24.97 -2.64 10.07
N SER A 125 -26.00 -2.60 10.93
CA SER A 125 -27.39 -2.59 10.50
C SER A 125 -27.82 -1.26 9.84
N SER A 126 -27.12 -0.15 10.15
CA SER A 126 -27.33 1.16 9.52
C SER A 126 -26.79 1.23 8.09
N LEU A 127 -25.91 0.32 7.73
CA LEU A 127 -25.30 0.25 6.42
C LEU A 127 -26.28 -0.45 5.45
N ALA A 128 -27.33 0.28 5.07
CA ALA A 128 -28.29 -0.20 4.08
C ALA A 128 -27.61 -0.43 2.71
N PRO A 129 -27.99 -1.48 1.97
CA PRO A 129 -27.50 -1.68 0.62
C PRO A 129 -27.79 -0.42 -0.22
N ASP A 130 -26.77 0.15 -0.84
CA ASP A 130 -26.98 1.25 -1.78
C ASP A 130 -27.65 0.72 -3.05
N GLN A 131 -28.96 0.93 -3.14
CA GLN A 131 -29.78 0.51 -4.26
C GLN A 131 -29.50 1.31 -5.55
N SER A 132 -28.77 2.43 -5.44
CA SER A 132 -28.43 3.27 -6.59
C SER A 132 -27.30 2.71 -7.43
N LEU A 133 -26.52 1.77 -6.88
CA LEU A 133 -25.41 1.17 -7.60
C LEU A 133 -25.88 0.22 -8.70
N PRO A 134 -25.25 0.25 -9.89
CA PRO A 134 -25.61 -0.63 -10.98
C PRO A 134 -25.27 -2.11 -10.67
N ALA A 135 -26.07 -3.04 -11.14
CA ALA A 135 -25.65 -4.44 -11.16
C ALA A 135 -24.42 -4.61 -12.07
N PRO A 136 -23.37 -5.35 -11.68
CA PRO A 136 -23.26 -6.36 -10.61
C PRO A 136 -22.74 -5.83 -9.28
N ILE A 137 -22.66 -4.50 -9.10
CA ILE A 137 -22.09 -3.85 -7.90
C ILE A 137 -23.14 -3.77 -6.77
N ARG A 138 -24.37 -4.23 -7.02
CA ARG A 138 -25.40 -4.27 -5.99
C ARG A 138 -25.03 -5.23 -4.87
N CYS A 139 -24.95 -4.69 -3.68
CA CYS A 139 -24.86 -5.49 -2.47
C CYS A 139 -26.15 -6.22 -2.21
N ASP A 140 -26.09 -7.46 -1.83
CA ASP A 140 -27.23 -8.22 -1.37
C ASP A 140 -27.61 -7.93 0.10
N GLY A 141 -26.88 -6.99 0.76
CA GLY A 141 -27.07 -6.69 2.17
C GLY A 141 -26.61 -7.79 3.13
N SER A 142 -25.91 -8.81 2.63
CA SER A 142 -25.52 -9.98 3.42
C SER A 142 -24.54 -9.65 4.55
N VAL A 143 -23.87 -8.49 4.48
CA VAL A 143 -22.96 -8.01 5.53
C VAL A 143 -23.62 -7.05 6.50
N ALA A 144 -24.80 -6.47 6.20
CA ALA A 144 -25.56 -5.66 7.15
C ALA A 144 -26.06 -6.50 8.32
N GLY A 145 -26.15 -5.92 9.47
CA GLY A 145 -26.74 -6.54 10.66
C GLY A 145 -25.96 -6.23 11.92
N VAL A 146 -26.53 -6.61 13.05
CA VAL A 146 -25.92 -6.52 14.37
C VAL A 146 -24.95 -7.69 14.58
N ASP A 147 -24.00 -7.50 15.49
CA ASP A 147 -23.07 -8.55 15.93
C ASP A 147 -22.23 -9.12 14.77
N LYS A 148 -21.55 -8.23 14.05
CA LYS A 148 -20.63 -8.59 12.97
C LYS A 148 -19.19 -8.53 13.44
N THR A 149 -18.34 -9.38 12.87
CA THR A 149 -16.89 -9.26 12.98
C THR A 149 -16.39 -8.40 11.82
N ILE A 150 -15.69 -7.33 12.12
CA ILE A 150 -15.01 -6.52 11.11
C ILE A 150 -13.50 -6.72 11.19
N VAL A 151 -12.85 -6.48 10.08
CA VAL A 151 -11.39 -6.32 10.00
C VAL A 151 -11.11 -4.83 10.11
N ASP A 152 -10.53 -4.41 11.22
CA ASP A 152 -10.06 -3.05 11.42
C ASP A 152 -8.73 -2.84 10.69
N GLY A 153 -8.27 -1.61 10.62
CA GLY A 153 -6.92 -1.26 10.18
C GLY A 153 -6.17 -0.62 11.34
N SER A 154 -4.95 -1.04 11.59
CA SER A 154 -4.11 -0.39 12.60
C SER A 154 -2.69 -0.15 12.11
N ILE A 155 -2.02 0.83 12.73
CA ILE A 155 -0.59 1.10 12.58
C ILE A 155 0.06 0.75 13.91
N ARG A 156 1.12 -0.06 13.88
CA ARG A 156 1.82 -0.48 15.09
C ARG A 156 3.32 -0.22 14.97
N GLU A 157 3.87 0.53 15.91
CA GLU A 157 5.31 0.69 16.06
C GLU A 157 5.85 -0.35 17.01
N ILE A 158 6.83 -1.10 16.55
CA ILE A 158 7.41 -2.22 17.29
C ILE A 158 8.93 -2.06 17.26
N SER A 159 9.57 -2.15 18.44
CA SER A 159 11.03 -2.20 18.55
C SER A 159 11.58 -3.56 18.14
N GLY A 160 12.89 -3.66 17.91
CA GLY A 160 13.54 -4.90 17.46
C GLY A 160 13.40 -6.10 18.41
N ASP A 161 13.15 -5.85 19.69
CA ASP A 161 12.87 -6.90 20.68
C ASP A 161 11.40 -7.34 20.71
N GLY A 162 10.56 -6.81 19.82
CA GLY A 162 9.14 -7.10 19.70
C GLY A 162 8.24 -6.28 20.64
N THR A 163 8.80 -5.32 21.38
CA THR A 163 8.00 -4.48 22.27
C THR A 163 7.15 -3.50 21.48
N LEU A 164 5.84 -3.46 21.75
CA LEU A 164 4.93 -2.45 21.20
C LEU A 164 5.26 -1.09 21.80
N VAL A 165 5.56 -0.12 20.92
CA VAL A 165 5.90 1.25 21.29
C VAL A 165 4.68 2.17 21.17
N TRP A 166 3.89 1.95 20.10
CA TRP A 166 2.69 2.72 19.82
C TRP A 166 1.74 1.92 18.92
N ASP A 167 0.45 2.14 19.09
CA ASP A 167 -0.56 1.65 18.16
C ASP A 167 -1.66 2.69 17.93
N TRP A 168 -2.23 2.65 16.73
CA TRP A 168 -3.28 3.52 16.29
C TRP A 168 -4.28 2.72 15.46
N ASN A 169 -5.58 2.82 15.79
CA ASN A 169 -6.61 2.02 15.15
C ASN A 169 -7.59 2.90 14.38
N MET A 170 -7.96 2.48 13.18
CA MET A 170 -8.91 3.20 12.32
C MET A 170 -10.25 3.40 13.00
N SER A 171 -10.77 2.38 13.68
CA SER A 171 -12.09 2.41 14.32
C SER A 171 -12.23 3.42 15.46
N ASP A 172 -11.11 3.92 16.01
CA ASP A 172 -11.10 4.97 17.02
C ASP A 172 -11.38 6.37 16.42
N TYR A 173 -11.17 6.52 15.09
CA TYR A 173 -11.24 7.79 14.37
C TYR A 173 -12.26 7.82 13.23
N PHE A 174 -12.64 6.67 12.69
CA PHE A 174 -13.56 6.54 11.56
C PHE A 174 -14.71 5.61 11.91
N GLY A 175 -15.93 6.10 11.80
CA GLY A 175 -17.11 5.28 12.03
C GLY A 175 -17.49 4.41 10.84
N MET A 176 -18.32 3.41 11.09
CA MET A 176 -18.76 2.48 10.06
C MET A 176 -19.59 3.14 8.96
N GLU A 177 -20.29 4.22 9.27
CA GLU A 177 -21.09 5.01 8.32
C GLU A 177 -20.24 5.75 7.29
N GLU A 178 -18.95 5.91 7.54
CA GLU A 178 -18.01 6.54 6.60
C GLU A 178 -17.46 5.58 5.57
N VAL A 179 -17.60 4.29 5.81
CA VAL A 179 -17.15 3.25 4.91
C VAL A 179 -17.96 3.29 3.63
N ARG A 180 -17.33 3.72 2.55
CA ARG A 180 -17.98 3.89 1.24
C ARG A 180 -18.04 2.64 0.40
N ILE A 181 -17.59 1.57 0.95
CA ILE A 181 -17.73 0.37 0.19
C ILE A 181 -19.17 -0.05 0.30
N PRO A 182 -19.78 -0.23 -0.86
CA PRO A 182 -20.91 -1.10 -0.87
C PRO A 182 -20.47 -2.33 -0.13
N LEU A 183 -21.15 -2.67 0.95
CA LEU A 183 -20.93 -3.86 1.76
C LEU A 183 -21.03 -5.17 0.96
N CYS A 184 -20.64 -5.10 -0.31
CA CYS A 184 -20.55 -6.16 -1.28
C CYS A 184 -19.25 -6.92 -1.20
N PHE A 185 -18.37 -6.56 -0.26
CA PHE A 185 -17.14 -7.27 -0.17
C PHE A 185 -17.40 -8.70 0.27
N LYS A 186 -16.81 -9.56 -0.51
CA LYS A 186 -16.75 -10.99 -0.24
C LYS A 186 -16.49 -11.17 1.25
N LYS A 187 -17.44 -11.83 1.92
CA LYS A 187 -17.10 -12.54 3.14
C LYS A 187 -15.86 -13.33 2.81
N TYR A 188 -14.73 -12.94 3.39
CA TYR A 188 -13.64 -13.87 3.45
C TYR A 188 -14.11 -14.94 4.43
N PRO A 189 -14.25 -16.20 3.99
CA PRO A 189 -14.56 -17.24 4.94
C PRO A 189 -13.41 -17.23 5.95
N ALA A 190 -13.71 -16.85 7.18
CA ALA A 190 -12.84 -17.22 8.27
C ALA A 190 -12.75 -18.76 8.18
N GLU A 191 -11.55 -19.28 7.99
CA GLU A 191 -11.36 -20.74 7.82
C GLU A 191 -11.93 -21.56 8.96
N ASN A 192 -12.35 -20.91 10.07
CA ASN A 192 -12.84 -21.58 11.27
C ASN A 192 -14.10 -21.00 11.92
N SER A 193 -14.70 -19.90 11.46
CA SER A 193 -15.77 -19.26 12.26
C SER A 193 -17.16 -19.29 11.66
N GLY A 194 -17.38 -19.71 10.44
CA GLY A 194 -18.72 -19.75 9.82
C GLY A 194 -19.43 -18.39 9.65
N ALA A 195 -18.90 -17.33 10.28
CA ALA A 195 -19.29 -15.93 10.09
C ALA A 195 -18.22 -15.26 9.22
N GLY A 196 -18.57 -14.67 8.10
CA GLY A 196 -17.60 -13.94 7.28
C GLY A 196 -17.20 -12.64 7.95
N GLU A 197 -15.92 -12.34 7.96
CA GLU A 197 -15.33 -11.09 8.41
C GLU A 197 -15.51 -10.02 7.34
N VAL A 198 -15.70 -8.76 7.73
CA VAL A 198 -15.91 -7.64 6.81
C VAL A 198 -14.71 -6.71 6.86
N ASP A 199 -13.95 -6.65 5.78
CA ASP A 199 -12.82 -5.73 5.61
C ASP A 199 -13.34 -4.31 5.34
N VAL A 200 -13.41 -3.47 6.37
CA VAL A 200 -14.10 -2.19 6.30
C VAL A 200 -13.21 -1.03 5.87
N PHE A 201 -11.96 -0.96 6.27
CA PHE A 201 -11.07 0.18 5.99
C PHE A 201 -10.03 -0.10 4.93
N HIS A 202 -9.35 -1.24 5.00
CA HIS A 202 -8.34 -1.69 4.06
C HIS A 202 -7.20 -0.69 3.88
N ILE A 203 -6.40 -0.46 4.92
CA ILE A 203 -5.14 0.28 4.80
C ILE A 203 -4.23 -0.50 3.86
N ASN A 204 -3.65 0.18 2.87
CA ASN A 204 -2.79 -0.49 1.88
C ASN A 204 -1.48 0.23 1.58
N SER A 205 -1.24 1.38 2.18
CA SER A 205 0.08 1.99 2.24
C SER A 205 0.27 2.79 3.51
N LEU A 206 1.50 2.77 3.98
CA LEU A 206 1.98 3.44 5.17
C LEU A 206 3.31 4.09 4.87
N GLN A 207 3.37 5.40 5.01
CA GLN A 207 4.62 6.14 4.91
C GLN A 207 4.87 6.90 6.20
N ARG A 208 6.03 6.68 6.82
CA ARG A 208 6.54 7.55 7.86
C ARG A 208 7.05 8.85 7.23
N VAL A 209 6.54 9.99 7.68
CA VAL A 209 6.89 11.32 7.19
C VAL A 209 8.01 11.87 8.06
N VAL A 210 9.24 11.79 7.56
CA VAL A 210 10.42 12.26 8.29
C VAL A 210 10.59 13.74 8.00
N GLU A 211 10.26 14.57 8.97
CA GLU A 211 10.52 16.01 9.00
C GLU A 211 11.65 16.31 9.99
N ASP A 212 12.22 17.51 9.92
CA ASP A 212 13.30 17.91 10.80
C ASP A 212 12.92 17.75 12.28
N ASP A 213 13.78 17.06 13.03
CA ASP A 213 13.68 16.85 14.48
C ASP A 213 12.47 16.02 14.99
N CYS A 214 11.72 15.27 14.14
CA CYS A 214 10.60 14.45 14.61
C CYS A 214 11.04 13.26 15.50
N GLY A 215 12.28 12.78 15.37
CA GLY A 215 12.76 11.63 16.13
C GLY A 215 11.89 10.38 15.94
N THR A 216 11.46 9.77 17.05
CA THR A 216 10.54 8.61 17.01
C THR A 216 9.07 8.99 16.75
N GLU A 217 8.72 10.26 16.87
CA GLU A 217 7.34 10.76 16.80
C GLU A 217 7.00 11.38 15.45
N CYS A 218 7.58 10.84 14.37
CA CYS A 218 7.25 11.27 13.02
C CYS A 218 5.85 10.81 12.60
N ASP A 219 5.14 11.67 11.88
CA ASP A 219 3.79 11.41 11.38
C ASP A 219 3.72 10.31 10.34
N TYR A 220 2.50 9.90 10.06
CA TYR A 220 2.24 8.90 9.03
C TYR A 220 1.27 9.42 7.96
N VAL A 221 1.58 9.14 6.71
CA VAL A 221 0.63 9.24 5.60
C VAL A 221 0.12 7.84 5.26
N VAL A 222 -1.18 7.72 5.22
CA VAL A 222 -1.89 6.45 5.12
C VAL A 222 -2.87 6.48 3.95
N SER A 223 -2.91 5.42 3.18
CA SER A 223 -3.93 5.19 2.17
C SER A 223 -4.91 4.14 2.66
N ALA A 224 -6.19 4.52 2.79
CA ALA A 224 -7.30 3.63 3.15
C ALA A 224 -8.20 3.42 1.92
N ARG A 225 -8.04 2.26 1.30
CA ARG A 225 -8.71 1.91 0.04
C ARG A 225 -10.23 1.99 0.13
N HIS A 226 -10.77 1.60 1.25
CA HIS A 226 -12.20 1.49 1.43
C HIS A 226 -12.87 2.76 1.97
N LEU A 227 -12.12 3.76 2.31
CA LEU A 227 -12.59 5.12 2.55
C LEU A 227 -12.44 6.03 1.33
N ASP A 228 -11.84 5.54 0.24
CA ASP A 228 -11.47 6.37 -0.91
C ASP A 228 -10.63 7.58 -0.47
N ALA A 229 -9.72 7.36 0.49
CA ALA A 229 -9.02 8.43 1.19
C ALA A 229 -7.53 8.17 1.38
N VAL A 230 -6.81 9.28 1.42
CA VAL A 230 -5.46 9.39 1.97
C VAL A 230 -5.50 10.42 3.09
N PHE A 231 -4.85 10.14 4.21
CA PHE A 231 -4.85 11.03 5.37
C PHE A 231 -3.49 11.03 6.08
N ARG A 232 -3.24 12.08 6.87
CA ARG A 232 -2.07 12.20 7.72
C ARG A 232 -2.47 11.99 9.17
N VAL A 233 -1.72 11.16 9.87
CA VAL A 233 -1.83 10.96 11.33
C VAL A 233 -0.71 11.71 11.99
N ASP A 234 -1.05 12.63 12.88
CA ASP A 234 -0.15 13.32 13.79
C ASP A 234 0.22 12.34 14.91
N ARG A 235 1.44 11.82 14.85
CA ARG A 235 1.92 10.79 15.78
C ARG A 235 1.97 11.25 17.23
N PRO A 236 2.38 12.50 17.55
CA PRO A 236 2.40 13.02 18.92
C PRO A 236 1.03 13.12 19.60
N THR A 237 -0.03 13.38 18.83
CA THR A 237 -1.38 13.60 19.38
C THR A 237 -2.37 12.49 19.05
N ASP A 238 -1.99 11.53 18.23
CA ASP A 238 -2.81 10.46 17.65
C ASP A 238 -3.95 10.98 16.73
N ALA A 239 -4.02 12.28 16.49
CA ALA A 239 -5.10 12.87 15.71
C ALA A 239 -4.90 12.64 14.21
N VAL A 240 -6.00 12.55 13.46
CA VAL A 240 -5.95 12.71 12.00
C VAL A 240 -5.88 14.19 11.70
N GLU A 241 -4.76 14.63 11.09
CA GLU A 241 -4.52 16.04 10.82
C GLU A 241 -5.35 16.54 9.64
N TRP A 242 -5.28 15.83 8.53
CA TRP A 242 -6.06 16.14 7.32
C TRP A 242 -6.46 14.89 6.54
N ILE A 243 -7.51 15.03 5.75
CA ILE A 243 -8.03 13.96 4.87
C ILE A 243 -8.16 14.49 3.44
N LEU A 244 -7.59 13.75 2.48
CA LEU A 244 -7.86 13.89 1.05
C LEU A 244 -8.75 12.74 0.61
N SER A 245 -9.99 13.03 0.19
CA SER A 245 -10.94 12.01 -0.25
C SER A 245 -11.87 12.53 -1.33
N SER A 246 -12.24 11.67 -2.27
CA SER A 246 -13.30 11.95 -3.25
C SER A 246 -14.70 11.94 -2.62
N SER A 247 -14.79 11.63 -1.36
CA SER A 247 -16.01 11.42 -0.60
C SER A 247 -16.37 12.64 0.23
N PRO A 248 -17.24 13.57 -0.28
CA PRO A 248 -17.44 14.88 0.35
C PRO A 248 -18.17 14.87 1.69
N GLU A 249 -19.10 14.01 1.93
CA GLU A 249 -20.12 14.25 2.96
C GLU A 249 -19.98 13.41 4.22
N SER A 250 -19.26 12.30 4.17
CA SER A 250 -19.26 11.35 5.27
C SER A 250 -18.05 11.42 6.21
N LEU A 251 -16.93 11.96 5.75
CA LEU A 251 -15.69 12.00 6.55
C LEU A 251 -15.56 13.23 7.46
N GLU A 252 -16.50 14.17 7.42
CA GLU A 252 -16.43 15.41 8.21
C GLU A 252 -16.79 15.22 9.69
N ASN A 253 -17.45 14.14 10.06
CA ASN A 253 -18.17 14.08 11.33
C ASN A 253 -17.49 13.26 12.44
N LEU A 254 -16.47 12.47 12.16
CA LEU A 254 -16.01 11.44 13.11
C LEU A 254 -14.60 11.64 13.63
N SER A 255 -13.62 11.91 12.77
CA SER A 255 -12.25 12.13 13.25
C SER A 255 -12.02 13.53 13.78
N GLY A 256 -12.91 14.48 13.49
CA GLY A 256 -12.64 15.91 13.69
C GLY A 256 -11.55 16.46 12.77
N ALA A 257 -11.06 15.65 11.85
CA ALA A 257 -9.98 16.00 10.93
C ALA A 257 -10.50 16.92 9.83
N GLU A 258 -9.65 17.86 9.44
CA GLU A 258 -9.97 18.77 8.35
C GLU A 258 -9.86 18.08 7.00
N ARG A 259 -10.83 18.37 6.16
CA ARG A 259 -10.82 17.89 4.81
C ARG A 259 -10.17 18.90 3.87
N LEU A 260 -9.22 18.42 3.08
CA LEU A 260 -8.58 19.26 2.08
C LEU A 260 -9.56 19.62 0.95
N ASN A 261 -9.62 20.91 0.62
CA ASN A 261 -10.34 21.40 -0.55
C ASN A 261 -9.59 20.96 -1.83
N ILE A 262 -10.23 20.16 -2.66
CA ILE A 262 -9.62 19.64 -3.89
C ILE A 262 -9.75 20.67 -4.99
N VAL A 263 -8.60 21.07 -5.56
CA VAL A 263 -8.52 22.08 -6.60
C VAL A 263 -7.95 21.50 -7.90
N GLY A 264 -8.65 21.72 -9.00
CA GLY A 264 -8.16 21.39 -10.35
C GLY A 264 -8.23 19.90 -10.72
N ASP A 265 -8.75 19.04 -9.88
CA ASP A 265 -8.94 17.63 -10.20
C ASP A 265 -10.33 17.38 -10.82
N PRO A 266 -10.41 16.95 -12.11
CA PRO A 266 -11.69 16.67 -12.77
C PRO A 266 -12.44 15.50 -12.16
N HIS A 267 -11.79 14.67 -11.36
CA HIS A 267 -12.35 13.50 -10.71
C HIS A 267 -12.67 13.73 -9.23
N PHE A 268 -12.43 14.94 -8.71
CA PHE A 268 -12.73 15.34 -7.33
C PHE A 268 -12.06 14.47 -6.24
N GLY A 269 -10.86 13.96 -6.51
CA GLY A 269 -10.06 13.20 -5.55
C GLY A 269 -9.84 11.73 -5.92
N PRO A 270 -9.14 10.99 -5.03
CA PRO A 270 -8.80 9.60 -5.25
C PRO A 270 -10.00 8.66 -5.09
N LEU A 271 -9.97 7.54 -5.80
CA LEU A 271 -10.94 6.47 -5.68
C LEU A 271 -10.19 5.13 -5.60
N ARG A 272 -10.21 4.48 -4.45
CA ARG A 272 -9.45 3.24 -4.17
C ARG A 272 -7.94 3.42 -4.24
N PRO A 273 -7.37 4.45 -3.60
CA PRO A 273 -5.95 4.76 -3.72
C PRO A 273 -5.04 3.64 -3.23
N HIS A 274 -3.83 3.60 -3.79
CA HIS A 274 -2.71 2.77 -3.34
C HIS A 274 -1.42 3.58 -3.37
N ASP A 275 -0.44 3.17 -2.54
CA ASP A 275 0.93 3.68 -2.58
C ASP A 275 1.01 5.21 -2.46
N ALA A 276 0.35 5.77 -1.44
CA ALA A 276 0.37 7.20 -1.17
C ALA A 276 1.71 7.61 -0.53
N ILE A 277 2.40 8.57 -1.15
CA ILE A 277 3.70 9.06 -0.72
C ILE A 277 3.69 10.59 -0.68
N LEU A 278 3.99 11.16 0.48
CA LEU A 278 4.18 12.59 0.69
C LEU A 278 5.69 12.92 0.76
N LYS A 279 6.14 13.82 -0.10
CA LYS A 279 7.51 14.34 -0.09
C LYS A 279 7.47 15.87 -0.07
N GLY A 280 7.79 16.46 1.08
CA GLY A 280 7.53 17.87 1.32
C GLY A 280 6.02 18.16 1.23
N ASP A 281 5.63 19.06 0.35
CA ASP A 281 4.23 19.40 0.07
C ASP A 281 3.60 18.58 -1.08
N ILE A 282 4.33 17.63 -1.67
CA ILE A 282 3.89 16.86 -2.83
C ILE A 282 3.44 15.47 -2.42
N LEU A 283 2.16 15.21 -2.58
CA LEU A 283 1.53 13.89 -2.39
C LEU A 283 1.35 13.22 -3.75
N THR A 284 1.82 11.98 -3.87
CA THR A 284 1.61 11.13 -5.05
C THR A 284 0.91 9.84 -4.67
N MET A 285 0.14 9.26 -5.59
CA MET A 285 -0.51 7.97 -5.40
C MET A 285 -0.90 7.32 -6.71
N HIS A 286 -1.14 6.03 -6.68
CA HIS A 286 -1.85 5.28 -7.70
C HIS A 286 -3.35 5.31 -7.37
N ASP A 287 -4.15 6.00 -8.18
CA ASP A 287 -5.60 6.06 -8.06
C ASP A 287 -6.22 4.99 -8.96
N ASN A 288 -6.73 3.94 -8.36
CA ASN A 288 -7.21 2.76 -9.07
C ASN A 288 -8.51 2.99 -9.84
N ARG A 289 -9.35 3.90 -9.42
CA ARG A 289 -10.65 4.23 -9.99
C ARG A 289 -11.58 3.01 -10.18
N SER A 290 -11.40 2.02 -9.31
CA SER A 290 -12.12 0.76 -9.43
C SER A 290 -13.52 0.80 -8.84
N LEU A 291 -14.45 0.03 -9.40
CA LEU A 291 -15.79 -0.33 -8.94
C LEU A 291 -16.93 0.62 -9.27
N THR A 292 -16.74 1.91 -9.45
CA THR A 292 -17.84 2.85 -9.72
C THR A 292 -18.07 3.06 -11.21
N ASN A 293 -16.99 3.14 -11.98
CA ASN A 293 -17.05 3.26 -13.43
C ASN A 293 -15.88 2.51 -14.08
N PRO A 294 -16.07 1.31 -14.59
CA PRO A 294 -15.01 0.53 -15.22
C PRO A 294 -14.42 1.20 -16.48
N GLU A 295 -15.08 2.23 -17.02
CA GLU A 295 -14.59 3.00 -18.16
C GLU A 295 -13.64 4.14 -17.74
N GLU A 296 -13.57 4.49 -16.46
CA GLU A 296 -12.59 5.46 -15.97
C GLU A 296 -11.22 4.82 -15.82
N ALA A 297 -10.21 5.39 -16.46
CA ALA A 297 -8.85 4.87 -16.38
C ALA A 297 -8.25 5.04 -14.98
N ALA A 298 -7.55 4.02 -14.50
CA ALA A 298 -6.64 4.20 -13.36
C ALA A 298 -5.60 5.26 -13.70
N ARG A 299 -5.07 5.97 -12.71
CA ARG A 299 -4.12 7.05 -12.93
C ARG A 299 -3.04 7.15 -11.86
N PHE A 300 -1.87 7.61 -12.24
CA PHE A 300 -0.99 8.33 -11.35
C PHE A 300 -1.57 9.71 -11.12
N VAL A 301 -1.61 10.18 -9.89
CA VAL A 301 -1.99 11.55 -9.56
C VAL A 301 -1.02 12.16 -8.55
N GLN A 302 -0.76 13.45 -8.75
CA GLN A 302 0.12 14.27 -7.92
C GLN A 302 -0.66 15.50 -7.44
N TYR A 303 -0.70 15.69 -6.13
CA TYR A 303 -1.27 16.88 -5.51
C TYR A 303 -0.19 17.68 -4.79
N ARG A 304 -0.37 19.00 -4.75
CA ARG A 304 0.29 19.85 -3.78
C ARG A 304 -0.66 20.06 -2.62
N ILE A 305 -0.19 19.72 -1.43
CA ILE A 305 -0.91 19.91 -0.17
C ILE A 305 -0.48 21.26 0.42
N ASP A 306 -1.44 22.08 0.76
CA ASP A 306 -1.20 23.38 1.42
C ASP A 306 -2.06 23.47 2.68
N THR A 307 -1.38 23.35 3.83
CA THR A 307 -1.94 23.47 5.18
C THR A 307 -1.40 24.70 5.90
N SER A 308 -0.84 25.68 5.17
CA SER A 308 -0.19 26.86 5.74
C SER A 308 -1.15 27.90 6.33
N SER A 309 -2.44 27.85 5.96
CA SER A 309 -3.46 28.72 6.53
C SER A 309 -3.72 28.37 8.01
N SER A 310 -3.89 29.39 8.85
CA SER A 310 -4.34 29.22 10.23
C SER A 310 -5.81 28.81 10.35
N ASP A 311 -6.59 28.95 9.27
CA ASP A 311 -7.94 28.42 9.14
C ASP A 311 -7.88 27.16 8.30
N SER A 312 -8.14 26.02 8.91
CA SER A 312 -8.08 24.72 8.25
C SER A 312 -9.13 24.56 7.13
N ALA A 313 -10.22 25.33 7.18
CA ALA A 313 -11.20 25.40 6.10
C ALA A 313 -10.60 25.90 4.76
N ASP A 314 -9.45 26.56 4.80
CA ASP A 314 -8.72 27.02 3.62
C ASP A 314 -7.67 26.02 3.10
N TRP A 315 -7.45 24.92 3.79
CA TRP A 315 -6.46 23.92 3.38
C TRP A 315 -6.83 23.27 2.05
N THR A 316 -5.83 23.06 1.20
CA THR A 316 -6.08 22.59 -0.15
C THR A 316 -5.22 21.42 -0.58
N ALA A 317 -5.77 20.59 -1.47
CA ALA A 317 -5.04 19.65 -2.29
C ALA A 317 -5.19 20.05 -3.77
N THR A 318 -4.19 20.73 -4.32
CA THR A 318 -4.21 21.18 -5.71
C THR A 318 -3.59 20.12 -6.61
N MET A 319 -4.35 19.61 -7.57
CA MET A 319 -3.81 18.67 -8.55
C MET A 319 -2.75 19.36 -9.42
N VAL A 320 -1.54 18.82 -9.41
CA VAL A 320 -0.39 19.33 -10.17
C VAL A 320 -0.24 18.56 -11.48
N ARG A 321 -0.45 17.25 -11.43
CA ARG A 321 -0.22 16.35 -12.56
C ARG A 321 -1.03 15.08 -12.44
N GLN A 322 -1.45 14.53 -13.58
CA GLN A 322 -1.93 13.15 -13.68
C GLN A 322 -1.38 12.48 -14.93
N ILE A 323 -1.31 11.16 -14.91
CA ILE A 323 -1.05 10.30 -16.06
C ILE A 323 -2.06 9.18 -16.00
N GLU A 324 -2.91 9.10 -17.00
CA GLU A 324 -3.90 8.02 -17.10
C GLU A 324 -3.27 6.73 -17.59
N SER A 325 -3.81 5.62 -17.13
CA SER A 325 -3.41 4.30 -17.59
C SER A 325 -3.55 4.16 -19.09
N PRO A 326 -2.49 3.70 -19.79
CA PRO A 326 -2.53 3.50 -21.24
C PRO A 326 -3.51 2.40 -21.65
N PHE A 327 -4.11 1.71 -20.71
CA PHE A 327 -5.10 0.65 -20.96
C PHE A 327 -6.53 1.19 -21.03
N GLY A 328 -6.79 2.41 -20.59
CA GLY A 328 -8.08 3.10 -20.72
C GLY A 328 -9.18 2.59 -19.80
N PHE A 329 -8.86 1.82 -18.73
CA PHE A 329 -9.82 1.34 -17.75
C PHE A 329 -9.24 1.29 -16.33
N SER A 330 -10.12 1.12 -15.35
CA SER A 330 -9.77 1.10 -13.93
C SER A 330 -8.94 -0.11 -13.54
N SER A 331 -8.14 0.03 -12.47
CA SER A 331 -7.42 -1.10 -11.86
C SER A 331 -8.18 -1.67 -10.67
N GLY A 332 -8.39 -2.99 -10.64
CA GLY A 332 -9.15 -3.64 -9.57
C GLY A 332 -8.47 -3.56 -8.19
N ALA A 333 -7.15 -3.60 -8.14
CA ALA A 333 -6.34 -3.59 -6.92
C ALA A 333 -4.86 -3.40 -7.25
N LEU A 334 -4.02 -3.26 -6.21
CA LEU A 334 -2.57 -3.12 -6.34
C LEU A 334 -2.20 -1.81 -7.04
N GLY A 335 -0.92 -1.65 -7.36
CA GLY A 335 -0.39 -0.49 -8.05
C GLY A 335 0.55 0.34 -7.18
N SER A 336 1.45 1.06 -7.84
CA SER A 336 2.42 1.93 -7.19
C SER A 336 2.67 3.18 -8.02
N ALA A 337 3.11 4.25 -7.34
CA ALA A 337 3.36 5.53 -7.97
C ALA A 337 4.50 6.27 -7.27
N ARG A 338 5.71 6.19 -7.83
CA ARG A 338 6.94 6.69 -7.19
C ARG A 338 7.54 7.85 -7.99
N LEU A 339 7.50 9.04 -7.40
CA LEU A 339 8.09 10.26 -7.96
C LEU A 339 9.57 10.34 -7.61
N ALA A 340 10.42 10.48 -8.62
CA ALA A 340 11.86 10.72 -8.45
C ALA A 340 12.18 12.23 -8.38
N ASP A 341 13.41 12.55 -7.94
CA ASP A 341 13.86 13.94 -7.76
C ASP A 341 13.96 14.73 -9.06
N ASP A 342 14.18 14.05 -10.19
CA ASP A 342 14.21 14.65 -11.51
C ASP A 342 12.80 14.90 -12.12
N GLY A 343 11.77 14.59 -11.36
CA GLY A 343 10.36 14.70 -11.76
C GLY A 343 9.87 13.55 -12.64
N SER A 344 10.70 12.55 -12.91
CA SER A 344 10.22 11.29 -13.50
C SER A 344 9.36 10.52 -12.51
N VAL A 345 8.46 9.66 -13.00
CA VAL A 345 7.60 8.85 -12.18
C VAL A 345 7.56 7.41 -12.67
N LEU A 346 7.76 6.47 -11.76
CA LEU A 346 7.60 5.05 -12.02
C LEU A 346 6.21 4.62 -11.57
N VAL A 347 5.41 4.09 -12.49
CA VAL A 347 4.03 3.64 -12.22
C VAL A 347 3.91 2.15 -12.47
N GLY A 348 3.48 1.43 -11.42
CA GLY A 348 2.99 0.07 -11.52
C GLY A 348 1.47 0.10 -11.68
N TRP A 349 0.95 -0.41 -12.79
CA TRP A 349 -0.48 -0.29 -13.13
C TRP A 349 -1.39 -1.33 -12.44
N GLY A 350 -0.90 -1.95 -11.37
CA GLY A 350 -1.68 -2.86 -10.54
C GLY A 350 -2.16 -4.09 -11.26
N SER A 351 -3.40 -4.50 -10.98
CA SER A 351 -3.98 -5.74 -11.50
C SER A 351 -4.35 -5.69 -12.99
N LEU A 352 -4.24 -4.55 -13.65
CA LEU A 352 -4.62 -4.38 -15.05
C LEU A 352 -3.78 -5.21 -16.00
N GLN A 353 -2.47 -5.02 -15.87
CA GLN A 353 -1.47 -5.84 -16.53
C GLN A 353 -0.17 -5.78 -15.72
N PRO A 354 0.67 -6.81 -15.78
CA PRO A 354 1.97 -6.79 -15.12
C PRO A 354 2.93 -5.87 -15.88
N VAL A 355 2.63 -4.57 -15.88
CA VAL A 355 3.37 -3.54 -16.62
C VAL A 355 3.76 -2.43 -15.68
N PHE A 356 5.03 -2.11 -15.72
CA PHE A 356 5.60 -0.93 -15.10
C PHE A 356 6.01 0.04 -16.18
N VAL A 357 5.73 1.31 -15.96
CA VAL A 357 6.10 2.36 -16.92
C VAL A 357 6.77 3.50 -16.17
N GLU A 358 7.95 3.87 -16.60
CA GLU A 358 8.60 5.09 -16.17
C GLU A 358 8.28 6.21 -17.16
N TYR A 359 7.78 7.31 -16.63
CA TYR A 359 7.47 8.51 -17.38
C TYR A 359 8.40 9.64 -16.97
N GLY A 360 8.90 10.39 -17.94
CA GLY A 360 9.63 11.62 -17.67
C GLY A 360 8.75 12.72 -17.06
N SER A 361 9.37 13.81 -16.61
CA SER A 361 8.66 14.94 -16.01
C SER A 361 7.56 15.55 -16.89
N THR A 362 7.66 15.40 -18.19
CA THR A 362 6.66 15.87 -19.19
C THR A 362 5.57 14.84 -19.51
N GLY A 363 5.62 13.65 -18.92
CA GLY A 363 4.68 12.56 -19.22
C GLY A 363 5.08 11.67 -20.40
N THR A 364 6.28 11.88 -20.97
CA THR A 364 6.82 11.02 -22.03
C THR A 364 7.22 9.68 -21.44
N GLU A 365 6.81 8.58 -22.03
CA GLU A 365 7.23 7.23 -21.64
C GLU A 365 8.74 7.06 -21.91
N LEU A 366 9.50 6.70 -20.86
CA LEU A 366 10.94 6.48 -20.90
C LEU A 366 11.30 4.99 -20.91
N LEU A 367 10.57 4.20 -20.16
CA LEU A 367 10.80 2.77 -20.03
C LEU A 367 9.47 2.05 -19.81
N ARG A 368 9.27 0.94 -20.50
CA ARG A 368 8.16 0.03 -20.26
C ARG A 368 8.67 -1.38 -20.04
N ILE A 369 8.32 -1.96 -18.90
CA ILE A 369 8.63 -3.34 -18.55
C ILE A 369 7.34 -4.11 -18.43
N ALA A 370 7.16 -5.14 -19.25
CA ALA A 370 6.03 -6.04 -19.19
C ALA A 370 6.51 -7.45 -18.80
N VAL A 371 5.91 -8.02 -17.77
CA VAL A 371 6.25 -9.37 -17.27
C VAL A 371 4.99 -10.24 -17.37
N PRO A 372 4.81 -10.97 -18.48
CA PRO A 372 3.61 -11.79 -18.68
C PRO A 372 3.49 -12.92 -17.66
N GLY A 373 2.27 -13.15 -17.16
CA GLY A 373 1.98 -14.29 -16.29
C GLY A 373 2.27 -14.10 -14.81
N VAL A 374 2.74 -12.90 -14.41
CA VAL A 374 2.93 -12.54 -13.00
C VAL A 374 2.01 -11.38 -12.59
N THR A 375 1.88 -11.15 -11.29
CA THR A 375 1.17 -10.00 -10.73
C THR A 375 2.07 -9.36 -9.70
N PRO A 376 2.85 -8.34 -10.08
CA PRO A 376 3.64 -7.59 -9.13
C PRO A 376 2.72 -6.72 -8.27
N TYR A 377 3.09 -6.53 -7.00
CA TYR A 377 2.39 -5.61 -6.12
C TYR A 377 2.91 -4.18 -6.32
N ARG A 378 4.22 -4.01 -6.15
CA ARG A 378 4.91 -2.73 -6.30
C ARG A 378 6.20 -2.88 -7.09
N ILE A 379 6.69 -1.75 -7.59
CA ILE A 379 8.06 -1.61 -8.08
C ILE A 379 8.65 -0.33 -7.52
N VAL A 380 9.90 -0.43 -7.05
CA VAL A 380 10.63 0.70 -6.51
C VAL A 380 11.93 0.86 -7.29
N LYS A 381 12.23 2.10 -7.70
CA LYS A 381 13.50 2.44 -8.33
C LYS A 381 14.48 2.95 -7.28
N TYR A 382 15.67 2.38 -7.30
CA TYR A 382 16.79 2.73 -6.45
C TYR A 382 17.91 3.38 -7.24
N ALA A 383 18.72 4.20 -6.60
CA ALA A 383 19.88 4.83 -7.23
C ALA A 383 20.93 3.78 -7.63
N PRO A 384 21.84 4.10 -8.58
CA PRO A 384 22.91 3.17 -8.99
C PRO A 384 23.79 2.70 -7.83
N ASP A 385 23.99 3.55 -6.82
CA ASP A 385 24.87 3.29 -5.68
C ASP A 385 24.17 2.55 -4.52
N ASP A 386 22.84 2.33 -4.61
CA ASP A 386 22.10 1.59 -3.58
C ASP A 386 22.38 0.08 -3.60
N PHE A 387 22.90 -0.44 -4.74
CA PHE A 387 23.30 -1.83 -4.89
C PHE A 387 24.66 -1.96 -5.57
N ASP A 388 25.46 -2.89 -5.08
CA ASP A 388 26.70 -3.30 -5.76
C ASP A 388 26.39 -4.30 -6.88
N ALA A 389 26.71 -3.94 -8.13
CA ALA A 389 26.40 -4.75 -9.30
C ALA A 389 27.14 -6.10 -9.32
N ASP A 390 28.33 -6.19 -8.74
CA ASP A 390 29.10 -7.43 -8.69
C ASP A 390 28.56 -8.35 -7.59
N GLU A 391 28.13 -7.79 -6.45
CA GLU A 391 27.43 -8.53 -5.41
C GLU A 391 26.10 -9.09 -5.92
N LEU A 392 25.29 -8.27 -6.61
CA LEU A 392 24.04 -8.73 -7.22
C LEU A 392 24.26 -9.92 -8.15
N ARG A 393 25.28 -9.86 -9.02
CA ARG A 393 25.59 -10.97 -9.93
C ARG A 393 26.11 -12.20 -9.21
N ALA A 394 26.89 -12.02 -8.16
CA ALA A 394 27.47 -13.12 -7.39
C ALA A 394 26.43 -13.91 -6.59
N THR A 395 25.35 -13.24 -6.18
CA THR A 395 24.31 -13.81 -5.33
C THR A 395 23.03 -14.17 -6.08
N ALA A 396 22.95 -13.84 -7.37
CA ALA A 396 21.80 -14.13 -8.21
C ALA A 396 21.49 -15.64 -8.30
N GLY A 397 20.19 -15.97 -8.22
CA GLY A 397 19.73 -17.36 -8.41
C GLY A 397 19.83 -18.25 -7.18
N ASN A 398 20.25 -17.73 -6.05
CA ASN A 398 20.15 -18.47 -4.79
C ASN A 398 18.67 -18.72 -4.45
N THR A 399 18.38 -19.87 -3.89
CA THR A 399 17.04 -20.17 -3.38
C THR A 399 17.01 -19.90 -1.89
N THR A 400 15.95 -19.26 -1.41
CA THR A 400 15.69 -19.22 0.04
C THR A 400 15.67 -20.65 0.54
N GLN A 401 16.56 -20.98 1.45
CA GLN A 401 16.38 -22.19 2.22
C GLN A 401 15.25 -21.91 3.22
N ALA A 402 14.21 -22.72 3.15
CA ALA A 402 13.21 -22.72 4.20
C ALA A 402 13.95 -22.88 5.57
N PRO A 403 13.56 -22.13 6.60
CA PRO A 403 14.11 -22.38 7.93
C PRO A 403 13.92 -23.85 8.26
N PRO A 404 14.88 -24.49 8.96
CA PRO A 404 14.71 -25.87 9.37
C PRO A 404 13.43 -25.97 10.23
N PRO A 405 12.64 -27.03 10.09
CA PRO A 405 11.44 -27.19 10.90
C PRO A 405 11.83 -27.06 12.38
N PRO A 406 11.01 -26.41 13.21
CA PRO A 406 11.27 -26.28 14.63
C PRO A 406 11.46 -27.65 15.25
N PRO A 407 12.37 -27.76 16.26
CA PRO A 407 12.73 -29.02 16.88
C PRO A 407 11.56 -29.71 17.56
#